data_8fa631c88b9fc81b1b9143d4e52f8bbe
#
_entry.id   8fa631c88b9fc81b1b9143d4e52f8bbe
#
_cell.length_a   1.000
_cell.length_b   1.000
_cell.length_c   1.000
_cell.angle_alpha   90.00
_cell.angle_beta   90.00
_cell.angle_gamma   90.00
#
_symmetry.space_group_name_H-M   'P 1'
#
loop_
_entity.id
_entity.type
_entity.pdbx_description
1 polymer ?
#
loop_
_entity_poly.entity_id
_entity_poly.type
_entity_poly.pdbx_seq_one_letter_code
_entity_poly.pdbx_strand_id
1 'polypeptide(L)'
;MVKCFVILLSIVLQCYGEKYQVVTRKGLIVGDRHDEYTTFLGIPYAKVNEENPFGATLEYPKFDRPYIANDSSVICPQVYFNDNGTIQCLQLNIYAPNTASRNNLMPILVWFHGGGFAFGSGGEYGGKYLVKKNIIVITVNYRLGAYGFLCLDNPQVPGNQGIKDQIEALRWIRSHIVHFGGDANKVTIAGESYGGGAVDIHLYSKYETLFHKAIVQSGSIYVTEGIFVKPDYHAAIKLVTNLGYDVTTTREALRILAKLNPTDVNAATRNMSMVLTLCAEKQFKGVQNFITENPFALQNSDRIDGMPIMIGYTSQEMLFEFANKPQSFYDNMKDPFTVQIEKTFALSKKELEKISSIVRHFYLGYKDLGPEVELELSNFLSDFSINYGAEWSTNRYVEQGATVFKYLFSYTGASEYMNITDAGASHTEELKYLFDWIWAAPLRNPEQLMMRERMIRMWANFVKYG
;
A
#
# COMPACT_ATOMS: atom_id res chain seq x y z
N MET A 1 -34.99 43.90 -6.22
CA MET A 1 -33.91 43.45 -5.29
C MET A 1 -34.21 42.09 -4.62
N VAL A 2 -35.44 41.71 -4.33
CA VAL A 2 -35.76 40.43 -3.64
C VAL A 2 -35.54 39.18 -4.55
N LYS A 3 -35.76 39.26 -5.86
CA LYS A 3 -35.60 38.12 -6.78
C LYS A 3 -34.13 37.70 -7.01
N CYS A 4 -33.18 38.64 -6.93
CA CYS A 4 -31.75 38.30 -7.05
C CYS A 4 -31.18 37.63 -5.79
N PHE A 5 -31.73 37.91 -4.62
CA PHE A 5 -31.29 37.26 -3.36
C PHE A 5 -31.73 35.79 -3.26
N VAL A 6 -32.92 35.47 -3.77
CA VAL A 6 -33.44 34.08 -3.78
C VAL A 6 -32.64 33.20 -4.77
N ILE A 7 -32.20 33.77 -5.91
CA ILE A 7 -31.38 33.06 -6.90
C ILE A 7 -29.95 32.82 -6.36
N LEU A 8 -29.36 33.77 -5.64
CA LEU A 8 -28.05 33.58 -5.00
C LEU A 8 -28.08 32.53 -3.87
N LEU A 9 -29.18 32.50 -3.09
CA LEU A 9 -29.33 31.49 -2.03
C LEU A 9 -29.51 30.06 -2.59
N SER A 10 -30.24 29.93 -3.73
CA SER A 10 -30.37 28.61 -4.39
C SER A 10 -29.09 28.14 -5.07
N ILE A 11 -28.24 29.03 -5.57
CA ILE A 11 -26.93 28.70 -6.14
C ILE A 11 -25.93 28.30 -5.05
N VAL A 12 -25.97 28.96 -3.88
CA VAL A 12 -25.12 28.61 -2.74
C VAL A 12 -25.56 27.27 -2.10
N LEU A 13 -26.84 26.94 -2.10
CA LEU A 13 -27.35 25.65 -1.61
C LEU A 13 -27.09 24.50 -2.57
N GLN A 14 -26.89 24.75 -3.87
CA GLN A 14 -26.47 23.71 -4.84
C GLN A 14 -25.00 23.34 -4.78
N CYS A 15 -24.16 24.12 -4.11
CA CYS A 15 -22.73 23.79 -3.93
C CYS A 15 -22.43 22.91 -2.71
N TYR A 16 -23.38 22.69 -1.80
CA TYR A 16 -23.24 21.74 -0.70
C TYR A 16 -23.94 20.43 -1.09
N GLY A 17 -23.17 19.37 -1.35
CA GLY A 17 -23.71 18.03 -1.58
C GLY A 17 -24.69 17.62 -0.47
N GLU A 18 -25.72 16.84 -0.83
CA GLU A 18 -26.69 16.31 0.14
C GLU A 18 -25.93 15.49 1.20
N LYS A 19 -26.21 15.76 2.49
CA LYS A 19 -25.57 15.02 3.59
C LYS A 19 -26.29 13.70 3.82
N TYR A 20 -25.52 12.63 3.96
CA TYR A 20 -26.03 11.30 4.28
C TYR A 20 -25.56 10.83 5.66
N GLN A 21 -26.47 10.29 6.45
CA GLN A 21 -26.23 9.93 7.84
C GLN A 21 -26.29 8.42 8.07
N VAL A 22 -25.29 7.90 8.78
CA VAL A 22 -25.20 6.48 9.15
C VAL A 22 -24.98 6.34 10.65
N VAL A 23 -25.87 5.62 11.32
CA VAL A 23 -25.74 5.31 12.75
C VAL A 23 -24.94 4.04 12.92
N THR A 24 -23.81 4.13 13.60
CA THR A 24 -22.92 3.01 13.93
C THR A 24 -22.85 2.79 15.45
N ARG A 25 -22.15 1.72 15.86
CA ARG A 25 -21.87 1.48 17.30
C ARG A 25 -20.94 2.55 17.90
N LYS A 26 -20.19 3.28 17.07
CA LYS A 26 -19.30 4.38 17.49
C LYS A 26 -20.01 5.74 17.54
N GLY A 27 -21.22 5.85 17.00
CA GLY A 27 -22.02 7.07 16.95
C GLY A 27 -22.52 7.38 15.54
N LEU A 28 -23.03 8.59 15.35
CA LEU A 28 -23.52 9.08 14.07
C LEU A 28 -22.36 9.56 13.19
N ILE A 29 -22.28 9.06 11.96
CA ILE A 29 -21.31 9.47 10.93
C ILE A 29 -22.08 10.13 9.79
N VAL A 30 -21.61 11.30 9.34
CA VAL A 30 -22.21 12.12 8.29
C VAL A 30 -21.25 12.20 7.12
N GLY A 31 -21.66 11.71 5.97
CA GLY A 31 -20.91 11.77 4.71
C GLY A 31 -21.55 12.67 3.67
N ASP A 32 -20.93 12.73 2.50
CA ASP A 32 -21.38 13.50 1.35
C ASP A 32 -22.01 12.60 0.29
N ARG A 33 -23.27 12.88 -0.08
CA ARG A 33 -23.99 12.15 -1.10
C ARG A 33 -23.79 12.82 -2.46
N HIS A 34 -23.40 12.03 -3.44
CA HIS A 34 -23.27 12.38 -4.86
C HIS A 34 -24.36 11.67 -5.66
N ASP A 35 -24.47 11.95 -6.95
CA ASP A 35 -25.53 11.42 -7.82
C ASP A 35 -25.65 9.89 -7.78
N GLU A 36 -24.51 9.16 -7.83
CA GLU A 36 -24.48 7.70 -7.94
C GLU A 36 -23.93 7.00 -6.68
N TYR A 37 -23.21 7.70 -5.82
CA TYR A 37 -22.53 7.14 -4.65
C TYR A 37 -22.46 8.14 -3.49
N THR A 38 -22.18 7.63 -2.32
CA THR A 38 -21.94 8.41 -1.10
C THR A 38 -20.51 8.20 -0.63
N THR A 39 -19.86 9.27 -0.16
CA THR A 39 -18.53 9.22 0.44
C THR A 39 -18.58 9.45 1.94
N PHE A 40 -17.73 8.72 2.66
CA PHE A 40 -17.43 8.96 4.06
C PHE A 40 -15.91 8.96 4.18
N LEU A 41 -15.30 10.13 4.31
CA LEU A 41 -13.87 10.33 4.23
C LEU A 41 -13.27 10.63 5.59
N GLY A 42 -12.14 9.99 5.91
CA GLY A 42 -11.37 10.23 7.12
C GLY A 42 -11.98 9.63 8.39
N ILE A 43 -12.69 8.49 8.32
CA ILE A 43 -13.25 7.84 9.51
C ILE A 43 -12.13 7.21 10.33
N PRO A 44 -11.92 7.59 11.61
CA PRO A 44 -10.91 6.96 12.44
C PRO A 44 -11.35 5.55 12.86
N TYR A 45 -10.48 4.56 12.60
CA TYR A 45 -10.72 3.16 12.96
C TYR A 45 -9.98 2.73 14.22
N ALA A 46 -8.85 3.38 14.55
CA ALA A 46 -8.05 3.16 15.75
C ALA A 46 -7.38 4.47 16.19
N LYS A 47 -6.80 4.49 17.38
CA LYS A 47 -6.01 5.60 17.92
C LYS A 47 -4.56 5.15 18.14
N VAL A 48 -3.59 5.95 17.73
CA VAL A 48 -2.20 5.71 18.07
C VAL A 48 -1.97 6.09 19.54
N ASN A 49 -1.26 5.24 20.27
CA ASN A 49 -0.85 5.55 21.64
C ASN A 49 0.30 6.57 21.62
N GLU A 50 0.02 7.81 22.03
CA GLU A 50 1.00 8.91 22.01
C GLU A 50 2.19 8.70 22.95
N GLU A 51 2.04 7.88 24.00
CA GLU A 51 3.15 7.53 24.89
C GLU A 51 4.12 6.52 24.23
N ASN A 52 3.64 5.72 23.29
CA ASN A 52 4.43 4.78 22.50
C ASN A 52 3.87 4.68 21.07
N PRO A 53 4.13 5.66 20.20
CA PRO A 53 3.57 5.69 18.86
C PRO A 53 4.14 4.62 17.91
N PHE A 54 5.16 3.89 18.34
CA PHE A 54 5.79 2.77 17.65
C PHE A 54 5.22 1.40 18.05
N GLY A 55 4.30 1.37 19.00
CA GLY A 55 3.70 0.16 19.56
C GLY A 55 2.26 -0.08 19.11
N ALA A 56 1.55 -0.92 19.87
CA ALA A 56 0.16 -1.27 19.61
C ALA A 56 -0.77 -0.04 19.65
N THR A 57 -1.82 -0.09 18.84
CA THR A 57 -2.89 0.91 18.82
C THR A 57 -3.83 0.77 20.01
N LEU A 58 -4.63 1.81 20.21
CA LEU A 58 -5.74 1.86 21.15
C LEU A 58 -7.06 1.87 20.38
N GLU A 59 -8.11 1.39 21.00
CA GLU A 59 -9.45 1.50 20.44
C GLU A 59 -9.85 2.99 20.33
N TYR A 60 -10.38 3.38 19.16
CA TYR A 60 -10.92 4.72 19.00
C TYR A 60 -12.20 4.88 19.82
N PRO A 61 -12.37 5.96 20.61
CA PRO A 61 -13.55 6.17 21.45
C PRO A 61 -14.85 6.34 20.61
N LYS A 62 -16.00 6.28 21.28
CA LYS A 62 -17.27 6.68 20.66
C LYS A 62 -17.26 8.16 20.34
N PHE A 63 -17.97 8.55 19.29
CA PHE A 63 -18.16 9.95 18.96
C PHE A 63 -19.19 10.60 19.89
N ASP A 64 -18.79 11.65 20.61
CA ASP A 64 -19.68 12.41 21.50
C ASP A 64 -20.68 13.30 20.73
N ARG A 65 -20.39 13.56 19.46
CA ARG A 65 -21.21 14.35 18.52
C ARG A 65 -21.13 13.73 17.13
N PRO A 66 -22.04 14.10 16.20
CA PRO A 66 -21.97 13.62 14.82
C PRO A 66 -20.57 13.81 14.22
N TYR A 67 -19.95 12.75 13.74
CA TYR A 67 -18.65 12.79 13.05
C TYR A 67 -18.87 13.17 11.60
N ILE A 68 -18.29 14.28 11.17
CA ILE A 68 -18.36 14.76 9.77
C ILE A 68 -17.24 14.12 8.98
N ALA A 69 -17.58 13.13 8.19
CA ALA A 69 -16.64 12.32 7.42
C ALA A 69 -16.52 12.84 5.98
N ASN A 70 -15.80 13.94 5.80
CA ASN A 70 -15.66 14.64 4.51
C ASN A 70 -14.23 15.07 4.19
N ASP A 71 -13.24 14.62 4.93
CA ASP A 71 -11.84 14.99 4.75
C ASP A 71 -10.93 13.75 4.70
N SER A 72 -10.30 13.52 3.55
CA SER A 72 -9.31 12.45 3.34
C SER A 72 -7.87 12.97 3.30
N SER A 73 -7.63 14.23 3.65
CA SER A 73 -6.31 14.87 3.55
C SER A 73 -5.32 14.45 4.63
N VAL A 74 -5.79 13.80 5.69
CA VAL A 74 -4.95 13.33 6.78
C VAL A 74 -4.03 12.21 6.29
N ILE A 75 -2.71 12.40 6.47
CA ILE A 75 -1.68 11.42 6.15
C ILE A 75 -0.88 11.03 7.39
N CYS A 76 -0.33 9.82 7.40
CA CYS A 76 0.63 9.39 8.41
C CYS A 76 1.98 10.06 8.20
N PRO A 77 2.84 10.18 9.24
CA PRO A 77 4.20 10.66 9.07
C PRO A 77 4.96 9.84 8.03
N GLN A 78 5.61 10.53 7.07
CA GLN A 78 6.24 9.94 5.89
C GLN A 78 7.75 10.17 5.89
N VAL A 79 8.51 9.22 5.32
CA VAL A 79 9.97 9.31 5.23
C VAL A 79 10.40 10.19 4.06
N TYR A 80 9.61 10.20 2.98
CA TYR A 80 9.83 10.99 1.77
C TYR A 80 8.76 12.06 1.62
N PHE A 81 9.09 13.13 0.89
CA PHE A 81 8.26 14.32 0.66
C PHE A 81 8.15 15.25 1.89
N ASN A 82 7.63 16.45 1.67
CA ASN A 82 7.38 17.42 2.75
C ASN A 82 6.30 16.87 3.68
N ASP A 83 6.70 16.61 4.90
CA ASP A 83 5.93 15.84 5.84
C ASP A 83 5.03 16.75 6.70
N ASN A 84 3.76 16.83 6.32
CA ASN A 84 2.68 17.38 7.17
C ASN A 84 1.88 16.26 7.84
N GLY A 85 2.43 15.05 7.93
CA GLY A 85 1.77 13.89 8.51
C GLY A 85 1.53 14.04 10.01
N THR A 86 0.42 13.49 10.48
CA THR A 86 0.07 13.43 11.91
C THR A 86 0.15 12.01 12.44
N ILE A 87 0.53 11.87 13.71
CA ILE A 87 0.55 10.55 14.38
C ILE A 87 -0.86 9.96 14.45
N GLN A 88 -1.89 10.79 14.64
CA GLN A 88 -3.30 10.35 14.67
C GLN A 88 -3.87 10.21 13.25
N CYS A 89 -3.26 9.38 12.44
CA CYS A 89 -3.55 9.20 11.01
C CYS A 89 -4.38 7.96 10.67
N LEU A 90 -4.72 7.11 11.64
CA LEU A 90 -5.38 5.82 11.43
C LEU A 90 -6.85 5.99 11.03
N GLN A 91 -7.05 6.33 9.79
CA GLN A 91 -8.34 6.64 9.18
C GLN A 91 -8.57 5.78 7.93
N LEU A 92 -9.83 5.60 7.57
CA LEU A 92 -10.27 4.97 6.34
C LEU A 92 -11.31 5.83 5.62
N ASN A 93 -11.40 5.66 4.31
CA ASN A 93 -12.39 6.31 3.45
C ASN A 93 -13.33 5.24 2.89
N ILE A 94 -14.61 5.52 2.83
CA ILE A 94 -15.64 4.62 2.28
C ILE A 94 -16.31 5.32 1.10
N TYR A 95 -16.34 4.62 -0.02
CA TYR A 95 -17.10 4.97 -1.22
C TYR A 95 -18.19 3.91 -1.41
N ALA A 96 -19.45 4.26 -1.24
CA ALA A 96 -20.57 3.32 -1.30
C ALA A 96 -21.58 3.69 -2.38
N PRO A 97 -22.03 2.75 -3.25
CA PRO A 97 -23.13 3.00 -4.17
C PRO A 97 -24.38 3.49 -3.41
N ASN A 98 -25.13 4.44 -3.96
CA ASN A 98 -26.38 4.92 -3.34
C ASN A 98 -27.45 3.84 -3.18
N THR A 99 -27.30 2.74 -3.91
CA THR A 99 -28.15 1.53 -3.83
C THR A 99 -27.78 0.60 -2.68
N ALA A 100 -26.58 0.78 -2.07
CA ALA A 100 -26.13 -0.01 -0.94
C ALA A 100 -26.97 0.28 0.32
N SER A 101 -27.41 -0.75 1.01
CA SER A 101 -28.20 -0.63 2.23
C SER A 101 -28.12 -1.90 3.06
N ARG A 102 -28.63 -1.90 4.29
CA ARG A 102 -28.73 -3.11 5.11
C ARG A 102 -29.53 -4.25 4.47
N ASN A 103 -30.46 -3.91 3.56
CA ASN A 103 -31.28 -4.87 2.83
C ASN A 103 -30.71 -5.21 1.45
N ASN A 104 -29.66 -4.52 1.02
CA ASN A 104 -28.97 -4.73 -0.26
C ASN A 104 -27.46 -4.59 -0.04
N LEU A 105 -26.85 -5.62 0.54
CA LEU A 105 -25.44 -5.62 0.91
C LEU A 105 -24.56 -5.81 -0.32
N MET A 106 -23.50 -4.98 -0.42
CA MET A 106 -22.54 -4.98 -1.51
C MET A 106 -21.20 -5.63 -1.10
N PRO A 107 -20.53 -6.38 -2.01
CA PRO A 107 -19.16 -6.82 -1.77
C PRO A 107 -18.21 -5.64 -1.63
N ILE A 108 -17.09 -5.87 -0.95
CA ILE A 108 -16.17 -4.83 -0.51
C ILE A 108 -14.79 -5.05 -1.09
N LEU A 109 -14.19 -3.99 -1.60
CA LEU A 109 -12.77 -3.88 -1.92
C LEU A 109 -12.09 -3.01 -0.86
N VAL A 110 -11.12 -3.55 -0.12
CA VAL A 110 -10.27 -2.81 0.83
C VAL A 110 -8.92 -2.62 0.20
N TRP A 111 -8.51 -1.36 0.03
CA TRP A 111 -7.27 -0.98 -0.63
C TRP A 111 -6.19 -0.57 0.38
N PHE A 112 -5.03 -1.22 0.30
CA PHE A 112 -3.80 -0.85 1.00
C PHE A 112 -2.84 -0.24 0.00
N HIS A 113 -2.52 1.04 0.18
CA HIS A 113 -1.64 1.78 -0.74
C HIS A 113 -0.19 1.27 -0.69
N GLY A 114 0.56 1.50 -1.78
CA GLY A 114 1.97 1.24 -1.88
C GLY A 114 2.84 2.34 -1.26
N GLY A 115 4.03 2.55 -1.82
CA GLY A 115 4.97 3.58 -1.38
C GLY A 115 6.07 3.08 -0.44
N GLY A 116 6.52 1.82 -0.58
CA GLY A 116 7.69 1.29 0.14
C GLY A 116 7.53 1.21 1.66
N PHE A 117 6.30 1.23 2.20
CA PHE A 117 6.01 1.44 3.62
C PHE A 117 6.59 2.75 4.18
N ALA A 118 6.96 3.70 3.33
CA ALA A 118 7.64 4.93 3.66
C ALA A 118 6.82 6.18 3.33
N PHE A 119 5.90 6.11 2.38
CA PHE A 119 5.02 7.19 1.96
C PHE A 119 3.70 6.67 1.39
N GLY A 120 2.77 7.58 1.07
CA GLY A 120 1.44 7.28 0.52
C GLY A 120 0.31 7.45 1.53
N SER A 121 -0.91 7.41 1.04
CA SER A 121 -2.11 7.49 1.87
C SER A 121 -3.34 6.89 1.16
N GLY A 122 -4.35 6.49 1.93
CA GLY A 122 -5.64 6.09 1.38
C GLY A 122 -6.40 7.24 0.71
N GLY A 123 -6.10 8.50 1.09
CA GLY A 123 -6.71 9.69 0.49
C GLY A 123 -6.30 9.97 -0.95
N GLU A 124 -5.22 9.34 -1.42
CA GLU A 124 -4.75 9.48 -2.81
C GLU A 124 -5.64 8.76 -3.83
N TYR A 125 -6.49 7.83 -3.36
CA TYR A 125 -7.27 6.93 -4.21
C TYR A 125 -8.77 7.20 -4.06
N GLY A 126 -9.43 7.63 -5.15
CA GLY A 126 -10.87 7.80 -5.21
C GLY A 126 -11.59 6.57 -5.76
N GLY A 127 -12.74 6.23 -5.16
CA GLY A 127 -13.51 5.03 -5.53
C GLY A 127 -14.59 5.21 -6.60
N LYS A 128 -14.77 6.41 -7.18
CA LYS A 128 -15.97 6.77 -7.97
C LYS A 128 -16.21 5.90 -9.21
N TYR A 129 -15.18 5.29 -9.78
CA TYR A 129 -15.34 4.43 -10.96
C TYR A 129 -15.76 3.01 -10.57
N LEU A 130 -15.13 2.44 -9.55
CA LEU A 130 -15.39 1.08 -9.07
C LEU A 130 -16.77 0.95 -8.40
N VAL A 131 -17.23 1.95 -7.65
CA VAL A 131 -18.55 1.93 -7.00
C VAL A 131 -19.70 1.80 -7.99
N LYS A 132 -19.55 2.29 -9.22
CA LYS A 132 -20.54 2.15 -10.31
C LYS A 132 -20.78 0.69 -10.72
N LYS A 133 -19.92 -0.22 -10.28
CA LYS A 133 -20.07 -1.67 -10.50
C LYS A 133 -20.71 -2.38 -9.31
N ASN A 134 -21.42 -1.66 -8.43
CA ASN A 134 -22.08 -2.20 -7.23
C ASN A 134 -21.12 -2.95 -6.30
N ILE A 135 -20.01 -2.34 -5.97
CA ILE A 135 -19.10 -2.73 -4.90
C ILE A 135 -18.82 -1.51 -4.00
N ILE A 136 -18.55 -1.72 -2.74
CA ILE A 136 -18.03 -0.70 -1.84
C ILE A 136 -16.50 -0.69 -1.94
N VAL A 137 -15.92 0.50 -2.04
CA VAL A 137 -14.46 0.68 -2.02
C VAL A 137 -14.08 1.35 -0.70
N ILE A 138 -13.08 0.79 -0.04
CA ILE A 138 -12.52 1.33 1.20
C ILE A 138 -11.03 1.51 1.01
N THR A 139 -10.50 2.71 1.26
CA THR A 139 -9.07 2.98 1.23
C THR A 139 -8.58 3.27 2.65
N VAL A 140 -7.39 2.77 3.01
CA VAL A 140 -6.95 2.71 4.41
C VAL A 140 -5.60 3.40 4.56
N ASN A 141 -5.48 4.31 5.54
CA ASN A 141 -4.21 4.77 6.05
C ASN A 141 -3.67 3.76 7.07
N TYR A 142 -2.36 3.57 7.10
CA TYR A 142 -1.65 2.78 8.11
C TYR A 142 -0.30 3.44 8.40
N ARG A 143 0.28 3.24 9.59
CA ARG A 143 1.56 3.85 9.95
C ARG A 143 2.69 3.39 9.05
N LEU A 144 3.58 4.33 8.75
CA LEU A 144 4.69 4.21 7.81
C LEU A 144 6.03 4.45 8.53
N GLY A 145 7.14 4.14 7.85
CA GLY A 145 8.49 4.40 8.33
C GLY A 145 8.73 3.85 9.74
N ALA A 146 9.38 4.62 10.60
CA ALA A 146 9.67 4.20 11.97
C ALA A 146 8.41 3.92 12.79
N TYR A 147 7.35 4.68 12.60
CA TYR A 147 6.09 4.54 13.34
C TYR A 147 5.36 3.22 13.03
N GLY A 148 5.49 2.73 11.80
CA GLY A 148 4.86 1.49 11.34
C GLY A 148 5.76 0.26 11.36
N PHE A 149 7.08 0.44 11.19
CA PHE A 149 7.97 -0.68 10.85
C PHE A 149 9.27 -0.74 11.67
N LEU A 150 9.41 0.07 12.72
CA LEU A 150 10.50 -0.11 13.66
C LEU A 150 10.35 -1.48 14.34
N CYS A 151 11.39 -2.31 14.27
CA CYS A 151 11.40 -3.68 14.78
C CYS A 151 12.56 -3.84 15.77
N LEU A 152 12.25 -3.80 17.06
CA LEU A 152 13.24 -3.76 18.13
C LEU A 152 13.37 -5.08 18.89
N ASP A 153 12.65 -6.10 18.47
CA ASP A 153 12.66 -7.41 19.15
C ASP A 153 12.36 -7.30 20.66
N ASN A 154 11.41 -6.43 21.01
CA ASN A 154 10.93 -6.25 22.39
C ASN A 154 9.39 -6.13 22.43
N PRO A 155 8.75 -6.40 23.59
CA PRO A 155 7.28 -6.42 23.68
C PRO A 155 6.60 -5.06 23.47
N GLN A 156 7.32 -3.94 23.60
CA GLN A 156 6.76 -2.59 23.40
C GLN A 156 6.74 -2.20 21.91
N VAL A 157 7.73 -2.68 21.14
CA VAL A 157 7.89 -2.44 19.70
C VAL A 157 8.33 -3.74 19.03
N PRO A 158 7.40 -4.72 18.91
CA PRO A 158 7.73 -6.04 18.37
C PRO A 158 7.96 -6.03 16.84
N GLY A 159 7.46 -5.00 16.14
CA GLY A 159 7.53 -4.85 14.69
C GLY A 159 6.16 -4.93 14.00
N ASN A 160 6.16 -4.62 12.69
CA ASN A 160 5.01 -4.74 11.78
C ASN A 160 3.75 -3.98 12.22
N GLN A 161 3.89 -2.85 12.91
CA GLN A 161 2.74 -2.11 13.42
C GLN A 161 1.86 -1.55 12.29
N GLY A 162 2.45 -1.13 11.16
CA GLY A 162 1.69 -0.70 9.99
C GLY A 162 0.77 -1.79 9.44
N ILE A 163 1.23 -3.05 9.42
CA ILE A 163 0.38 -4.19 9.02
C ILE A 163 -0.67 -4.52 10.10
N LYS A 164 -0.32 -4.38 11.39
CA LYS A 164 -1.29 -4.54 12.48
C LYS A 164 -2.36 -3.45 12.45
N ASP A 165 -2.04 -2.24 12.02
CA ASP A 165 -3.02 -1.18 11.75
C ASP A 165 -4.01 -1.60 10.66
N GLN A 166 -3.54 -2.26 9.59
CA GLN A 166 -4.42 -2.82 8.55
C GLN A 166 -5.36 -3.89 9.12
N ILE A 167 -4.91 -4.72 10.07
CA ILE A 167 -5.76 -5.67 10.79
C ILE A 167 -6.85 -4.92 11.58
N GLU A 168 -6.49 -3.85 12.29
CA GLU A 168 -7.48 -3.06 13.03
C GLU A 168 -8.50 -2.39 12.10
N ALA A 169 -8.08 -1.93 10.92
CA ALA A 169 -9.00 -1.45 9.89
C ALA A 169 -9.97 -2.56 9.42
N LEU A 170 -9.48 -3.77 9.18
CA LEU A 170 -10.31 -4.92 8.80
C LEU A 170 -11.27 -5.32 9.94
N ARG A 171 -10.87 -5.26 11.21
CA ARG A 171 -11.73 -5.47 12.39
C ARG A 171 -12.83 -4.42 12.46
N TRP A 172 -12.48 -3.16 12.22
CA TRP A 172 -13.44 -2.07 12.15
C TRP A 172 -14.46 -2.30 11.01
N ILE A 173 -14.00 -2.67 9.82
CA ILE A 173 -14.85 -2.99 8.67
C ILE A 173 -15.80 -4.13 9.04
N ARG A 174 -15.32 -5.25 9.55
CA ARG A 174 -16.14 -6.38 10.00
C ARG A 174 -17.26 -5.96 10.96
N SER A 175 -16.97 -5.02 11.85
CA SER A 175 -17.90 -4.62 12.91
C SER A 175 -18.90 -3.55 12.47
N HIS A 176 -18.59 -2.74 11.44
CA HIS A 176 -19.35 -1.53 11.13
C HIS A 176 -19.87 -1.44 9.70
N ILE A 177 -19.28 -2.14 8.74
CA ILE A 177 -19.55 -1.91 7.32
C ILE A 177 -20.98 -2.22 6.89
N VAL A 178 -21.69 -3.08 7.61
CA VAL A 178 -23.11 -3.38 7.40
C VAL A 178 -23.99 -2.13 7.51
N HIS A 179 -23.56 -1.15 8.30
CA HIS A 179 -24.29 0.13 8.44
C HIS A 179 -24.17 1.00 7.18
N PHE A 180 -23.15 0.77 6.38
CA PHE A 180 -22.89 1.45 5.10
C PHE A 180 -23.36 0.60 3.90
N GLY A 181 -24.05 -0.51 4.15
CA GLY A 181 -24.52 -1.43 3.11
C GLY A 181 -23.47 -2.40 2.57
N GLY A 182 -22.39 -2.65 3.31
CA GLY A 182 -21.36 -3.62 2.94
C GLY A 182 -21.56 -5.00 3.54
N ASP A 183 -21.22 -6.04 2.78
CA ASP A 183 -21.24 -7.44 3.22
C ASP A 183 -19.88 -7.82 3.82
N ALA A 184 -19.81 -7.89 5.14
CA ALA A 184 -18.59 -8.27 5.86
C ALA A 184 -18.11 -9.70 5.56
N ASN A 185 -18.95 -10.54 4.92
CA ASN A 185 -18.58 -11.88 4.46
C ASN A 185 -18.10 -11.91 3.01
N LYS A 186 -17.97 -10.76 2.34
CA LYS A 186 -17.50 -10.61 0.96
C LYS A 186 -16.46 -9.53 0.85
N VAL A 187 -15.40 -9.64 1.64
CA VAL A 187 -14.27 -8.70 1.69
C VAL A 187 -13.13 -9.21 0.80
N THR A 188 -12.71 -8.37 -0.15
CA THR A 188 -11.49 -8.55 -0.93
C THR A 188 -10.46 -7.53 -0.46
N ILE A 189 -9.29 -7.96 -0.03
CA ILE A 189 -8.15 -7.06 0.21
C ILE A 189 -7.36 -6.89 -1.08
N ALA A 190 -6.87 -5.69 -1.33
CA ALA A 190 -6.11 -5.36 -2.54
C ALA A 190 -5.02 -4.34 -2.22
N GLY A 191 -3.93 -4.38 -2.97
CA GLY A 191 -2.87 -3.40 -2.85
C GLY A 191 -1.88 -3.51 -4.00
N GLU A 192 -1.11 -2.46 -4.20
CA GLU A 192 -0.10 -2.37 -5.25
C GLU A 192 1.27 -2.09 -4.64
N SER A 193 2.36 -2.58 -5.28
CA SER A 193 3.72 -2.39 -4.80
C SER A 193 3.88 -2.98 -3.38
N TYR A 194 4.41 -2.24 -2.43
CA TYR A 194 4.46 -2.67 -1.02
C TYR A 194 3.07 -2.89 -0.40
N GLY A 195 2.02 -2.23 -0.91
CA GLY A 195 0.63 -2.58 -0.58
C GLY A 195 0.24 -3.97 -1.07
N GLY A 196 0.71 -4.39 -2.25
CA GLY A 196 0.61 -5.76 -2.74
C GLY A 196 1.38 -6.75 -1.86
N GLY A 197 2.60 -6.40 -1.44
CA GLY A 197 3.37 -7.17 -0.46
C GLY A 197 2.66 -7.28 0.90
N ALA A 198 1.95 -6.22 1.33
CA ALA A 198 1.11 -6.26 2.52
C ALA A 198 -0.07 -7.24 2.35
N VAL A 199 -0.72 -7.26 1.19
CA VAL A 199 -1.77 -8.25 0.88
C VAL A 199 -1.21 -9.67 0.91
N ASP A 200 -0.05 -9.89 0.28
CA ASP A 200 0.61 -11.20 0.23
C ASP A 200 0.94 -11.71 1.64
N ILE A 201 1.53 -10.90 2.52
CA ILE A 201 1.86 -11.34 3.87
C ILE A 201 0.62 -11.58 4.75
N HIS A 202 -0.51 -10.91 4.50
CA HIS A 202 -1.77 -11.21 5.17
C HIS A 202 -2.25 -12.65 4.93
N LEU A 203 -1.93 -13.26 3.80
CA LEU A 203 -2.27 -14.65 3.48
C LEU A 203 -1.58 -15.66 4.42
N TYR A 204 -0.45 -15.29 5.00
CA TYR A 204 0.33 -16.11 5.94
C TYR A 204 0.18 -15.69 7.41
N SER A 205 -0.60 -14.67 7.68
CA SER A 205 -0.79 -14.11 9.01
C SER A 205 -1.42 -15.13 9.99
N LYS A 206 -0.99 -15.09 11.24
CA LYS A 206 -1.59 -15.87 12.36
C LYS A 206 -2.80 -15.18 13.00
N TYR A 207 -3.18 -13.99 12.54
CA TYR A 207 -4.39 -13.30 12.98
C TYR A 207 -5.65 -13.97 12.40
N GLU A 208 -6.82 -13.62 12.93
CA GLU A 208 -8.09 -14.08 12.39
C GLU A 208 -8.28 -13.72 10.92
N THR A 209 -8.98 -14.55 10.17
CA THR A 209 -9.31 -14.27 8.78
C THR A 209 -10.43 -13.23 8.70
N LEU A 210 -10.16 -12.08 8.10
CA LEU A 210 -11.07 -10.94 7.98
C LEU A 210 -11.39 -10.61 6.52
N PHE A 211 -10.93 -11.42 5.58
CA PHE A 211 -11.12 -11.27 4.14
C PHE A 211 -11.35 -12.64 3.49
N HIS A 212 -11.83 -12.63 2.26
CA HIS A 212 -12.28 -13.83 1.53
C HIS A 212 -11.62 -13.98 0.17
N LYS A 213 -10.99 -12.90 -0.32
CA LYS A 213 -10.26 -12.86 -1.59
C LYS A 213 -9.11 -11.86 -1.49
N ALA A 214 -8.11 -12.00 -2.35
CA ALA A 214 -6.95 -11.13 -2.40
C ALA A 214 -6.62 -10.69 -3.83
N ILE A 215 -6.17 -9.43 -3.99
CA ILE A 215 -5.62 -8.89 -5.23
C ILE A 215 -4.23 -8.35 -4.93
N VAL A 216 -3.21 -8.95 -5.52
CA VAL A 216 -1.80 -8.58 -5.34
C VAL A 216 -1.29 -7.96 -6.64
N GLN A 217 -1.05 -6.64 -6.65
CA GLN A 217 -0.61 -5.90 -7.83
C GLN A 217 0.85 -5.50 -7.67
N SER A 218 1.71 -5.91 -8.59
CA SER A 218 3.13 -5.50 -8.65
C SER A 218 3.86 -5.57 -7.30
N GLY A 219 3.55 -6.61 -6.50
CA GLY A 219 4.11 -6.79 -5.15
C GLY A 219 4.15 -8.25 -4.74
N SER A 220 5.06 -8.57 -3.82
CA SER A 220 5.20 -9.89 -3.23
C SER A 220 6.08 -9.80 -2.00
N ILE A 221 5.90 -10.73 -1.05
CA ILE A 221 6.84 -10.89 0.08
C ILE A 221 8.17 -11.53 -0.34
N TYR A 222 8.27 -12.02 -1.56
CA TYR A 222 9.48 -12.63 -2.12
C TYR A 222 10.26 -11.67 -3.03
N VAL A 223 9.93 -10.37 -3.03
CA VAL A 223 10.76 -9.39 -3.73
C VAL A 223 12.17 -9.33 -3.15
N THR A 224 13.15 -9.20 -4.03
CA THR A 224 14.57 -9.33 -3.67
C THR A 224 15.10 -8.12 -2.90
N GLU A 225 14.45 -6.97 -2.97
CA GLU A 225 14.92 -5.71 -2.37
C GLU A 225 14.34 -5.46 -0.96
N GLY A 226 14.58 -6.43 -0.04
CA GLY A 226 14.51 -6.11 1.37
C GLY A 226 13.12 -5.76 1.94
N ILE A 227 12.05 -6.37 1.40
CA ILE A 227 10.73 -6.26 2.04
C ILE A 227 10.72 -6.87 3.46
N PHE A 228 11.73 -7.67 3.79
CA PHE A 228 11.93 -8.27 5.10
C PHE A 228 13.31 -7.94 5.67
N VAL A 229 13.33 -7.33 6.86
CA VAL A 229 14.57 -6.97 7.56
C VAL A 229 14.76 -7.82 8.81
N LYS A 230 16.02 -7.92 9.25
CA LYS A 230 16.31 -8.45 10.58
C LYS A 230 15.99 -7.41 11.65
N PRO A 231 15.38 -7.81 12.78
CA PRO A 231 15.18 -6.90 13.91
C PRO A 231 16.50 -6.28 14.36
N ASP A 232 16.50 -4.96 14.61
CA ASP A 232 17.63 -4.25 15.20
C ASP A 232 17.25 -3.72 16.58
N TYR A 233 17.63 -4.44 17.61
CA TYR A 233 17.38 -4.10 19.02
C TYR A 233 17.87 -2.70 19.42
N HIS A 234 18.90 -2.20 18.76
CA HIS A 234 19.52 -0.90 19.03
C HIS A 234 19.04 0.23 18.10
N ALA A 235 18.15 -0.04 17.17
CA ALA A 235 17.72 0.95 16.16
C ALA A 235 17.18 2.23 16.81
N ALA A 236 16.38 2.13 17.87
CA ALA A 236 15.86 3.30 18.59
C ALA A 236 16.97 4.14 19.23
N ILE A 237 17.97 3.50 19.84
CA ILE A 237 19.13 4.19 20.43
C ILE A 237 19.92 4.90 19.35
N LYS A 238 20.25 4.20 18.25
CA LYS A 238 20.96 4.77 17.10
C LYS A 238 20.24 6.01 16.56
N LEU A 239 18.90 5.92 16.43
CA LEU A 239 18.08 7.01 15.89
C LEU A 239 18.11 8.25 16.82
N VAL A 240 17.95 8.09 18.13
CA VAL A 240 18.00 9.22 19.08
C VAL A 240 19.42 9.81 19.18
N THR A 241 20.46 8.97 19.10
CA THR A 241 21.85 9.43 19.09
C THR A 241 22.13 10.27 17.84
N ASN A 242 21.63 9.85 16.67
CA ASN A 242 21.72 10.67 15.45
C ASN A 242 21.01 12.02 15.56
N LEU A 243 19.97 12.10 16.40
CA LEU A 243 19.24 13.33 16.74
C LEU A 243 19.92 14.17 17.84
N GLY A 244 21.10 13.76 18.31
CA GLY A 244 21.91 14.51 19.30
C GLY A 244 21.61 14.21 20.76
N TYR A 245 20.87 13.13 21.07
CA TYR A 245 20.59 12.73 22.46
C TYR A 245 21.52 11.58 22.87
N ASP A 246 22.06 11.65 24.09
CA ASP A 246 22.87 10.60 24.69
C ASP A 246 22.01 9.72 25.58
N VAL A 247 21.79 8.47 25.19
CA VAL A 247 20.97 7.48 25.90
C VAL A 247 21.59 6.10 25.83
N THR A 248 21.36 5.30 26.85
CA THR A 248 21.90 3.94 26.95
C THR A 248 20.83 2.85 26.91
N THR A 249 19.55 3.21 26.99
CA THR A 249 18.46 2.24 27.02
C THR A 249 17.41 2.49 25.93
N THR A 250 16.91 1.41 25.35
CA THR A 250 15.81 1.47 24.36
C THR A 250 14.56 2.13 24.91
N ARG A 251 14.24 1.92 26.20
CA ARG A 251 13.08 2.56 26.87
C ARG A 251 13.20 4.08 26.88
N GLU A 252 14.37 4.60 27.21
CA GLU A 252 14.62 6.04 27.22
C GLU A 252 14.58 6.61 25.79
N ALA A 253 15.21 5.93 24.85
CA ALA A 253 15.17 6.28 23.44
C ALA A 253 13.71 6.40 22.92
N LEU A 254 12.87 5.40 23.14
CA LEU A 254 11.46 5.43 22.75
C LEU A 254 10.68 6.56 23.39
N ARG A 255 10.95 6.89 24.68
CA ARG A 255 10.31 8.01 25.37
C ARG A 255 10.70 9.36 24.76
N ILE A 256 11.93 9.52 24.30
CA ILE A 256 12.38 10.73 23.60
C ILE A 256 11.71 10.79 22.24
N LEU A 257 11.81 9.73 21.42
CA LEU A 257 11.22 9.67 20.08
C LEU A 257 9.72 9.95 20.06
N ALA A 258 8.99 9.50 21.09
CA ALA A 258 7.55 9.74 21.21
C ALA A 258 7.18 11.23 21.39
N LYS A 259 8.13 12.07 21.81
CA LYS A 259 7.91 13.51 22.06
C LYS A 259 8.47 14.41 20.96
N LEU A 260 9.27 13.85 20.06
CA LEU A 260 9.85 14.60 18.95
C LEU A 260 8.82 14.84 17.84
N ASN A 261 9.10 15.89 17.06
CA ASN A 261 8.33 16.11 15.84
C ASN A 261 8.54 14.93 14.88
N PRO A 262 7.48 14.33 14.34
CA PRO A 262 7.60 13.24 13.38
C PRO A 262 8.48 13.56 12.17
N THR A 263 8.50 14.79 11.69
CA THR A 263 9.38 15.25 10.61
C THR A 263 10.86 15.05 10.95
N ASP A 264 11.27 15.36 12.19
CA ASP A 264 12.66 15.19 12.63
C ASP A 264 13.05 13.71 12.72
N VAL A 265 12.13 12.88 13.24
CA VAL A 265 12.33 11.43 13.31
C VAL A 265 12.48 10.84 11.92
N ASN A 266 11.62 11.21 10.96
CA ASN A 266 11.68 10.73 9.59
C ASN A 266 12.91 11.24 8.85
N ALA A 267 13.32 12.50 9.06
CA ALA A 267 14.56 13.04 8.51
C ALA A 267 15.79 12.25 9.01
N ALA A 268 15.82 11.90 10.29
CA ALA A 268 16.90 11.09 10.85
C ALA A 268 16.92 9.66 10.26
N THR A 269 15.76 9.01 10.10
CA THR A 269 15.71 7.68 9.45
C THR A 269 16.23 7.72 8.02
N ARG A 270 15.88 8.77 7.27
CA ARG A 270 16.37 8.99 5.89
C ARG A 270 17.88 9.24 5.87
N ASN A 271 18.39 10.12 6.73
CA ASN A 271 19.84 10.44 6.80
C ASN A 271 20.68 9.21 7.17
N MET A 272 20.13 8.31 7.97
CA MET A 272 20.76 7.04 8.35
C MET A 272 20.53 5.93 7.31
N SER A 273 19.79 6.17 6.23
CA SER A 273 19.39 5.16 5.24
C SER A 273 18.78 3.91 5.89
N MET A 274 17.94 4.11 6.91
CA MET A 274 17.31 2.99 7.62
C MET A 274 16.27 2.30 6.71
N VAL A 275 16.40 0.99 6.56
CA VAL A 275 15.38 0.17 5.89
C VAL A 275 14.33 -0.24 6.92
N LEU A 276 13.12 0.31 6.79
CA LEU A 276 12.01 0.15 7.72
C LEU A 276 10.85 -0.58 7.02
N THR A 277 10.87 -1.90 7.09
CA THR A 277 9.93 -2.79 6.41
C THR A 277 9.52 -3.95 7.33
N LEU A 278 8.95 -5.01 6.76
CA LEU A 278 8.52 -6.19 7.52
C LEU A 278 9.68 -6.86 8.26
N CYS A 279 9.39 -7.48 9.40
CA CYS A 279 10.35 -8.31 10.11
C CYS A 279 9.69 -9.57 10.70
N ALA A 280 10.50 -10.61 10.95
CA ALA A 280 10.08 -11.76 11.75
C ALA A 280 10.08 -11.36 13.23
N GLU A 281 8.90 -11.39 13.86
CA GLU A 281 8.71 -10.95 15.25
C GLU A 281 9.08 -12.04 16.23
N LYS A 282 9.78 -11.68 17.29
CA LYS A 282 9.97 -12.56 18.45
C LYS A 282 8.68 -12.72 19.23
N GLN A 283 8.46 -13.91 19.74
CA GLN A 283 7.29 -14.22 20.56
C GLN A 283 7.47 -13.70 21.99
N PHE A 284 6.50 -12.91 22.46
CA PHE A 284 6.43 -12.42 23.84
C PHE A 284 5.08 -12.78 24.46
N LYS A 285 5.09 -13.10 25.75
CA LYS A 285 3.84 -13.39 26.49
C LYS A 285 2.91 -12.18 26.47
N GLY A 286 1.69 -12.36 26.00
CA GLY A 286 0.67 -11.31 25.95
C GLY A 286 0.81 -10.34 24.77
N VAL A 287 1.76 -10.56 23.86
CA VAL A 287 1.89 -9.81 22.61
C VAL A 287 1.45 -10.69 21.45
N GLN A 288 0.49 -10.23 20.68
CA GLN A 288 0.07 -10.93 19.49
C GLN A 288 1.06 -10.64 18.35
N ASN A 289 1.67 -11.71 17.83
CA ASN A 289 2.58 -11.63 16.69
C ASN A 289 1.81 -11.69 15.37
N PHE A 290 2.25 -10.91 14.39
CA PHE A 290 1.73 -10.96 13.02
C PHE A 290 2.39 -12.10 12.23
N ILE A 291 3.72 -12.10 12.18
CA ILE A 291 4.56 -13.11 11.53
C ILE A 291 5.81 -13.37 12.35
N THR A 292 6.23 -14.64 12.49
CA THR A 292 7.38 -15.02 13.34
C THR A 292 8.54 -15.66 12.56
N GLU A 293 8.40 -15.76 11.23
CA GLU A 293 9.36 -16.43 10.35
C GLU A 293 9.62 -15.58 9.11
N ASN A 294 10.79 -15.79 8.50
CA ASN A 294 11.09 -15.18 7.21
C ASN A 294 10.18 -15.76 6.11
N PRO A 295 9.78 -15.01 5.09
CA PRO A 295 8.88 -15.49 4.02
C PRO A 295 9.28 -16.82 3.39
N PHE A 296 10.57 -17.05 3.15
CA PHE A 296 11.06 -18.30 2.55
C PHE A 296 10.95 -19.52 3.49
N ALA A 297 10.79 -19.28 4.80
CA ALA A 297 10.59 -20.33 5.80
C ALA A 297 9.11 -20.51 6.19
N LEU A 298 8.21 -19.66 5.68
CA LEU A 298 6.79 -19.74 6.00
C LEU A 298 6.18 -21.08 5.58
N GLN A 299 5.50 -21.72 6.53
CA GLN A 299 4.71 -22.90 6.28
C GLN A 299 3.52 -22.57 5.37
N ASN A 300 2.92 -23.61 4.78
CA ASN A 300 1.67 -23.46 4.04
C ASN A 300 0.58 -22.90 4.98
N SER A 301 -0.31 -22.11 4.41
CA SER A 301 -1.39 -21.47 5.15
C SER A 301 -2.74 -22.08 4.73
N ASP A 302 -3.44 -22.70 5.67
CA ASP A 302 -4.79 -23.23 5.43
C ASP A 302 -5.77 -22.17 4.91
N ARG A 303 -5.44 -20.88 5.11
CA ARG A 303 -6.20 -19.74 4.60
C ARG A 303 -6.18 -19.62 3.07
N ILE A 304 -5.12 -20.12 2.44
CA ILE A 304 -4.91 -20.04 0.99
C ILE A 304 -5.72 -21.10 0.25
N ASP A 305 -5.97 -22.25 0.85
CA ASP A 305 -6.73 -23.33 0.23
C ASP A 305 -8.15 -22.87 -0.19
N GLY A 306 -8.47 -23.04 -1.45
CA GLY A 306 -9.74 -22.62 -2.06
C GLY A 306 -9.93 -21.09 -2.20
N MET A 307 -8.98 -20.24 -1.74
CA MET A 307 -9.13 -18.79 -1.82
C MET A 307 -8.94 -18.28 -3.26
N PRO A 308 -9.85 -17.45 -3.80
CA PRO A 308 -9.60 -16.72 -5.04
C PRO A 308 -8.53 -15.65 -4.83
N ILE A 309 -7.46 -15.70 -5.61
CA ILE A 309 -6.37 -14.74 -5.59
C ILE A 309 -6.12 -14.23 -7.00
N MET A 310 -6.17 -12.91 -7.21
CA MET A 310 -5.71 -12.27 -8.42
C MET A 310 -4.32 -11.68 -8.17
N ILE A 311 -3.36 -12.02 -9.03
CA ILE A 311 -1.98 -11.54 -8.95
C ILE A 311 -1.49 -11.13 -10.32
N GLY A 312 -0.73 -10.07 -10.40
CA GLY A 312 -0.13 -9.62 -11.64
C GLY A 312 0.80 -8.44 -11.46
N TYR A 313 1.35 -8.00 -12.58
CA TYR A 313 2.34 -6.93 -12.62
C TYR A 313 2.29 -6.22 -13.98
N THR A 314 3.04 -5.12 -14.11
CA THR A 314 3.17 -4.37 -15.36
C THR A 314 4.30 -4.94 -16.22
N SER A 315 4.28 -4.68 -17.52
CA SER A 315 5.24 -5.28 -18.45
C SER A 315 6.65 -4.70 -18.34
N GLN A 316 6.81 -3.53 -17.72
CA GLN A 316 8.09 -2.83 -17.57
C GLN A 316 8.15 -2.13 -16.20
N GLU A 317 8.07 -2.90 -15.13
CA GLU A 317 7.95 -2.41 -13.76
C GLU A 317 8.94 -1.29 -13.41
N MET A 318 10.20 -1.43 -13.81
CA MET A 318 11.28 -0.50 -13.43
C MET A 318 11.70 0.44 -14.56
N LEU A 319 10.80 0.71 -15.52
CA LEU A 319 11.07 1.63 -16.61
C LEU A 319 11.39 3.06 -16.12
N PHE A 320 10.71 3.53 -15.09
CA PHE A 320 10.91 4.85 -14.50
C PHE A 320 12.34 5.11 -13.99
N GLU A 321 13.09 4.05 -13.68
CA GLU A 321 14.47 4.17 -13.22
C GLU A 321 15.42 4.58 -14.35
N PHE A 322 15.17 4.11 -15.57
CA PHE A 322 16.09 4.24 -16.70
C PHE A 322 15.58 5.14 -17.82
N ALA A 323 14.26 5.22 -18.01
CA ALA A 323 13.65 5.91 -19.14
C ALA A 323 14.04 7.38 -19.23
N ASN A 324 14.41 7.80 -20.44
CA ASN A 324 14.77 9.19 -20.74
C ASN A 324 15.93 9.78 -19.91
N LYS A 325 16.82 8.95 -19.36
CA LYS A 325 17.99 9.41 -18.62
C LYS A 325 19.11 9.81 -19.60
N PRO A 326 19.88 10.88 -19.28
CA PRO A 326 21.02 11.30 -20.11
C PRO A 326 22.20 10.31 -19.96
N GLN A 327 23.12 10.31 -20.94
CA GLN A 327 24.34 9.45 -20.90
C GLN A 327 25.09 9.60 -19.57
N SER A 328 25.20 10.83 -19.03
CA SER A 328 25.88 11.08 -17.75
C SER A 328 25.28 10.34 -16.56
N PHE A 329 24.01 9.94 -16.60
CA PHE A 329 23.40 9.08 -15.59
C PHE A 329 24.04 7.68 -15.63
N TYR A 330 24.18 7.11 -16.82
CA TYR A 330 24.78 5.78 -17.02
C TYR A 330 26.28 5.76 -16.75
N ASP A 331 27.01 6.84 -17.13
CA ASP A 331 28.46 6.98 -16.89
C ASP A 331 28.81 7.00 -15.38
N ASN A 332 27.91 7.50 -14.54
CA ASN A 332 28.09 7.58 -13.09
C ASN A 332 27.46 6.41 -12.33
N MET A 333 26.74 5.53 -13.01
CA MET A 333 26.08 4.40 -12.39
C MET A 333 27.07 3.28 -12.10
N LYS A 334 27.01 2.69 -10.89
CA LYS A 334 27.67 1.41 -10.63
C LYS A 334 27.00 0.33 -11.48
N ASP A 335 27.77 -0.68 -11.85
CA ASP A 335 27.21 -1.81 -12.61
C ASP A 335 25.96 -2.38 -11.93
N PRO A 336 24.76 -2.19 -12.52
CA PRO A 336 23.50 -2.53 -11.88
C PRO A 336 23.34 -4.04 -11.66
N PHE A 337 23.95 -4.86 -12.51
CA PHE A 337 23.91 -6.31 -12.39
C PHE A 337 24.64 -6.78 -11.14
N THR A 338 25.86 -6.29 -10.94
CA THR A 338 26.67 -6.61 -9.75
C THR A 338 25.97 -6.13 -8.48
N VAL A 339 25.48 -4.88 -8.48
CA VAL A 339 24.79 -4.28 -7.32
C VAL A 339 23.54 -5.08 -6.92
N GLN A 340 22.72 -5.46 -7.91
CA GLN A 340 21.47 -6.18 -7.64
C GLN A 340 21.71 -7.62 -7.19
N ILE A 341 22.66 -8.33 -7.81
CA ILE A 341 23.00 -9.71 -7.45
C ILE A 341 23.64 -9.78 -6.07
N GLU A 342 24.54 -8.82 -5.74
CA GLU A 342 25.16 -8.73 -4.40
C GLU A 342 24.12 -8.50 -3.29
N LYS A 343 23.12 -7.66 -3.54
CA LYS A 343 22.00 -7.42 -2.60
C LYS A 343 21.12 -8.66 -2.40
N THR A 344 20.95 -9.45 -3.46
CA THR A 344 20.00 -10.56 -3.49
C THR A 344 20.58 -11.85 -2.93
N PHE A 345 21.87 -12.11 -3.21
CA PHE A 345 22.51 -13.40 -2.93
C PHE A 345 23.78 -13.26 -2.07
N ALA A 346 23.92 -14.12 -1.09
CA ALA A 346 25.16 -14.22 -0.30
C ALA A 346 26.23 -15.02 -1.07
N LEU A 347 26.95 -14.36 -1.97
CA LEU A 347 27.95 -14.95 -2.86
C LEU A 347 29.37 -14.58 -2.42
N SER A 348 30.33 -15.45 -2.71
CA SER A 348 31.75 -15.06 -2.68
C SER A 348 32.06 -14.06 -3.82
N LYS A 349 33.11 -13.26 -3.68
CA LYS A 349 33.52 -12.28 -4.70
C LYS A 349 33.65 -12.90 -6.09
N LYS A 350 34.27 -14.09 -6.18
CA LYS A 350 34.47 -14.82 -7.45
C LYS A 350 33.17 -15.29 -8.08
N GLU A 351 32.21 -15.74 -7.26
CA GLU A 351 30.85 -16.12 -7.72
C GLU A 351 30.09 -14.91 -8.19
N LEU A 352 30.14 -13.79 -7.43
CA LEU A 352 29.50 -12.54 -7.79
C LEU A 352 29.98 -12.04 -9.14
N GLU A 353 31.28 -11.92 -9.36
CA GLU A 353 31.90 -11.51 -10.65
C GLU A 353 31.42 -12.40 -11.81
N LYS A 354 31.44 -13.73 -11.61
CA LYS A 354 31.02 -14.70 -12.63
C LYS A 354 29.53 -14.56 -12.96
N ILE A 355 28.66 -14.53 -11.93
CA ILE A 355 27.21 -14.51 -12.10
C ILE A 355 26.78 -13.18 -12.69
N SER A 356 27.32 -12.06 -12.21
CA SER A 356 27.03 -10.72 -12.74
C SER A 356 27.38 -10.62 -14.24
N SER A 357 28.52 -11.18 -14.64
CA SER A 357 28.90 -11.20 -16.06
C SER A 357 27.96 -12.05 -16.93
N ILE A 358 27.49 -13.19 -16.43
CA ILE A 358 26.53 -14.04 -17.15
C ILE A 358 25.20 -13.32 -17.30
N VAL A 359 24.68 -12.75 -16.21
CA VAL A 359 23.39 -12.04 -16.20
C VAL A 359 23.44 -10.78 -17.07
N ARG A 360 24.53 -9.99 -16.96
CA ARG A 360 24.74 -8.84 -17.84
C ARG A 360 24.74 -9.24 -19.31
N HIS A 361 25.44 -10.33 -19.67
CA HIS A 361 25.50 -10.81 -21.05
C HIS A 361 24.11 -11.28 -21.54
N PHE A 362 23.30 -11.87 -20.68
CA PHE A 362 21.93 -12.30 -21.01
C PHE A 362 21.04 -11.12 -21.41
N TYR A 363 21.08 -10.00 -20.67
CA TYR A 363 20.24 -8.83 -20.95
C TYR A 363 20.86 -7.89 -22.00
N LEU A 364 22.14 -7.57 -21.89
CA LEU A 364 22.80 -6.56 -22.75
C LEU A 364 23.65 -7.13 -23.89
N GLY A 365 24.01 -8.42 -23.84
CA GLY A 365 25.03 -8.93 -24.73
C GLY A 365 26.36 -8.20 -24.52
N TYR A 366 26.86 -7.58 -25.60
CA TYR A 366 28.11 -6.81 -25.60
C TYR A 366 27.89 -5.28 -25.58
N LYS A 367 26.65 -4.82 -25.41
CA LYS A 367 26.35 -3.38 -25.37
C LYS A 367 26.88 -2.73 -24.11
N ASP A 368 27.32 -1.48 -24.24
CA ASP A 368 27.69 -0.64 -23.10
C ASP A 368 26.45 -0.08 -22.40
N LEU A 369 26.65 0.49 -21.20
CA LEU A 369 25.58 1.17 -20.48
C LEU A 369 25.30 2.54 -21.12
N GLY A 370 24.05 2.79 -21.47
CA GLY A 370 23.65 4.02 -22.14
C GLY A 370 22.12 4.07 -22.36
N PRO A 371 21.61 5.18 -22.91
CA PRO A 371 20.19 5.33 -23.21
C PRO A 371 19.65 4.25 -24.15
N GLU A 372 20.50 3.71 -25.03
CA GLU A 372 20.13 2.67 -26.01
C GLU A 372 19.85 1.29 -25.41
N VAL A 373 20.09 1.10 -24.12
CA VAL A 373 19.82 -0.13 -23.36
C VAL A 373 18.85 0.08 -22.20
N GLU A 374 18.12 1.20 -22.20
CA GLU A 374 17.19 1.54 -21.10
C GLU A 374 16.12 0.47 -20.90
N LEU A 375 15.61 -0.16 -21.98
CA LEU A 375 14.61 -1.21 -21.89
C LEU A 375 15.21 -2.54 -21.36
N GLU A 376 16.40 -2.91 -21.81
CA GLU A 376 17.09 -4.11 -21.32
C GLU A 376 17.42 -3.99 -19.82
N LEU A 377 17.85 -2.80 -19.37
CA LEU A 377 18.08 -2.51 -17.96
C LEU A 377 16.78 -2.53 -17.15
N SER A 378 15.72 -1.97 -17.71
CA SER A 378 14.38 -2.02 -17.13
C SER A 378 13.89 -3.47 -16.98
N ASN A 379 14.03 -4.30 -18.03
CA ASN A 379 13.69 -5.73 -17.98
C ASN A 379 14.46 -6.44 -16.86
N PHE A 380 15.79 -6.26 -16.82
CA PHE A 380 16.62 -6.86 -15.78
C PHE A 380 16.14 -6.49 -14.39
N LEU A 381 15.98 -5.21 -14.13
CA LEU A 381 15.60 -4.74 -12.79
C LEU A 381 14.16 -5.13 -12.44
N SER A 382 13.23 -5.11 -13.42
CA SER A 382 11.85 -5.56 -13.25
C SER A 382 11.78 -7.04 -12.85
N ASP A 383 12.55 -7.88 -13.52
CA ASP A 383 12.61 -9.33 -13.23
C ASP A 383 13.11 -9.58 -11.81
N PHE A 384 14.16 -8.88 -11.39
CA PHE A 384 14.71 -9.07 -10.04
C PHE A 384 13.88 -8.42 -8.93
N SER A 385 13.31 -7.22 -9.17
CA SER A 385 12.63 -6.47 -8.11
C SER A 385 11.19 -6.92 -7.89
N ILE A 386 10.45 -7.30 -8.95
CA ILE A 386 9.01 -7.56 -8.84
C ILE A 386 8.59 -8.89 -9.48
N ASN A 387 8.97 -9.11 -10.76
CA ASN A 387 8.40 -10.22 -11.54
C ASN A 387 8.71 -11.58 -10.89
N TYR A 388 9.98 -11.83 -10.53
CA TYR A 388 10.38 -13.09 -9.89
C TYR A 388 9.60 -13.34 -8.59
N GLY A 389 9.46 -12.32 -7.74
CA GLY A 389 8.70 -12.42 -6.50
C GLY A 389 7.22 -12.75 -6.74
N ALA A 390 6.59 -12.11 -7.74
CA ALA A 390 5.21 -12.37 -8.10
C ALA A 390 5.01 -13.79 -8.68
N GLU A 391 5.97 -14.28 -9.50
CA GLU A 391 5.97 -15.65 -9.99
C GLU A 391 6.11 -16.66 -8.84
N TRP A 392 7.00 -16.39 -7.90
CA TRP A 392 7.18 -17.24 -6.73
C TRP A 392 5.91 -17.31 -5.89
N SER A 393 5.28 -16.15 -5.57
CA SER A 393 3.99 -16.12 -4.87
C SER A 393 2.91 -16.88 -5.64
N THR A 394 2.83 -16.70 -6.96
CA THR A 394 1.87 -17.40 -7.83
C THR A 394 1.99 -18.91 -7.68
N ASN A 395 3.21 -19.44 -7.81
CA ASN A 395 3.47 -20.88 -7.68
C ASN A 395 3.08 -21.40 -6.27
N ARG A 396 3.45 -20.66 -5.23
CA ARG A 396 3.10 -21.00 -3.85
C ARG A 396 1.60 -21.03 -3.62
N TYR A 397 0.84 -20.09 -4.21
CA TYR A 397 -0.62 -20.08 -4.09
C TYR A 397 -1.25 -21.27 -4.77
N VAL A 398 -0.80 -21.60 -5.98
CA VAL A 398 -1.29 -22.77 -6.73
C VAL A 398 -0.98 -24.07 -5.98
N GLU A 399 0.24 -24.22 -5.48
CA GLU A 399 0.66 -25.39 -4.67
C GLU A 399 -0.18 -25.57 -3.40
N GLN A 400 -0.69 -24.47 -2.84
CA GLN A 400 -1.52 -24.46 -1.63
C GLN A 400 -3.03 -24.53 -1.92
N GLY A 401 -3.45 -24.76 -3.17
CA GLY A 401 -4.84 -24.98 -3.55
C GLY A 401 -5.66 -23.72 -3.85
N ALA A 402 -5.05 -22.54 -3.97
CA ALA A 402 -5.74 -21.32 -4.35
C ALA A 402 -6.31 -21.39 -5.78
N THR A 403 -7.40 -20.66 -6.03
CA THR A 403 -7.85 -20.33 -7.39
C THR A 403 -7.17 -19.06 -7.84
N VAL A 404 -6.15 -19.17 -8.70
CA VAL A 404 -5.31 -18.05 -9.10
C VAL A 404 -5.72 -17.47 -10.45
N PHE A 405 -5.93 -16.16 -10.49
CA PHE A 405 -6.14 -15.36 -11.69
C PHE A 405 -4.91 -14.49 -11.91
N LYS A 406 -4.15 -14.77 -12.98
CA LYS A 406 -2.92 -14.03 -13.26
C LYS A 406 -3.10 -13.05 -14.41
N TYR A 407 -2.52 -11.85 -14.31
CA TYR A 407 -2.51 -10.85 -15.38
C TYR A 407 -1.13 -10.23 -15.60
N LEU A 408 -0.92 -9.75 -16.82
CA LEU A 408 0.16 -8.85 -17.20
C LEU A 408 -0.45 -7.58 -17.79
N PHE A 409 -0.16 -6.42 -17.19
CA PHE A 409 -0.62 -5.14 -17.71
C PHE A 409 0.46 -4.55 -18.64
N SER A 410 0.15 -4.39 -19.92
CA SER A 410 1.09 -3.89 -20.94
C SER A 410 0.54 -2.74 -21.78
N TYR A 411 -0.59 -2.16 -21.41
CA TYR A 411 -1.21 -1.05 -22.16
C TYR A 411 -0.51 0.27 -21.85
N THR A 412 -0.05 0.97 -22.90
CA THR A 412 0.77 2.20 -22.81
C THR A 412 0.04 3.47 -23.25
N GLY A 413 -1.25 3.42 -23.54
CA GLY A 413 -2.01 4.52 -24.14
C GLY A 413 -2.16 5.79 -23.30
N ALA A 414 -1.73 5.80 -22.03
CA ALA A 414 -1.65 6.96 -21.17
C ALA A 414 -0.31 7.02 -20.41
N SER A 415 0.68 6.29 -20.87
CA SER A 415 2.03 6.28 -20.28
C SER A 415 2.74 7.60 -20.53
N GLU A 416 3.49 8.08 -19.58
CA GLU A 416 4.43 9.19 -19.73
C GLU A 416 5.68 8.81 -20.57
N TYR A 417 5.85 7.51 -20.84
CA TYR A 417 6.95 6.95 -21.63
C TYR A 417 6.53 6.59 -23.07
N MET A 418 5.43 7.13 -23.58
CA MET A 418 4.95 6.87 -24.95
C MET A 418 5.93 7.27 -26.07
N ASN A 419 6.92 8.10 -25.75
CA ASN A 419 8.00 8.48 -26.66
C ASN A 419 9.05 7.38 -26.87
N ILE A 420 9.05 6.33 -26.04
CA ILE A 420 9.96 5.20 -26.14
C ILE A 420 9.23 4.07 -26.89
N THR A 421 9.80 3.64 -28.02
CA THR A 421 9.24 2.54 -28.79
C THR A 421 9.28 1.25 -27.97
N ASP A 422 8.17 0.52 -27.93
CA ASP A 422 8.02 -0.74 -27.21
C ASP A 422 8.26 -0.64 -25.69
N ALA A 423 8.10 0.56 -25.13
CA ALA A 423 8.36 0.83 -23.71
C ALA A 423 7.60 -0.10 -22.75
N GLY A 424 6.38 -0.51 -23.08
CA GLY A 424 5.53 -1.24 -22.13
C GLY A 424 4.94 -0.34 -21.05
N ALA A 425 4.25 -0.93 -20.08
CA ALA A 425 3.66 -0.22 -18.93
C ALA A 425 4.61 -0.24 -17.74
N SER A 426 4.88 0.93 -17.17
CA SER A 426 5.73 1.11 -16.00
C SER A 426 4.98 0.81 -14.69
N HIS A 427 5.70 0.73 -13.58
CA HIS A 427 5.14 0.55 -12.23
C HIS A 427 4.01 1.54 -11.94
N THR A 428 2.93 1.08 -11.34
CA THR A 428 1.71 1.86 -10.99
C THR A 428 0.84 2.31 -12.17
N GLU A 429 1.21 2.07 -13.43
CA GLU A 429 0.47 2.62 -14.57
C GLU A 429 -0.96 2.11 -14.71
N GLU A 430 -1.29 0.94 -14.18
CA GLU A 430 -2.65 0.41 -14.19
C GLU A 430 -3.59 1.14 -13.21
N LEU A 431 -3.06 1.81 -12.17
CA LEU A 431 -3.85 2.46 -11.10
C LEU A 431 -4.75 3.57 -11.63
N LYS A 432 -4.28 4.35 -12.61
CA LYS A 432 -5.08 5.42 -13.26
C LYS A 432 -6.34 4.90 -13.97
N TYR A 433 -6.41 3.61 -14.25
CA TYR A 433 -7.58 2.96 -14.86
C TYR A 433 -8.55 2.40 -13.82
N LEU A 434 -8.12 2.26 -12.56
CA LEU A 434 -8.95 1.73 -11.47
C LEU A 434 -9.51 2.85 -10.57
N PHE A 435 -8.68 3.86 -10.28
CA PHE A 435 -8.96 4.88 -9.28
C PHE A 435 -9.01 6.30 -9.88
N ASP A 436 -9.64 7.23 -9.16
CA ASP A 436 -9.37 8.67 -9.26
C ASP A 436 -8.05 8.97 -8.54
N TRP A 437 -6.96 8.48 -9.07
CA TRP A 437 -5.67 8.63 -8.45
C TRP A 437 -5.14 10.05 -8.64
N ILE A 438 -4.79 10.73 -7.54
CA ILE A 438 -4.45 12.16 -7.56
C ILE A 438 -3.17 12.47 -8.36
N TRP A 439 -2.28 11.48 -8.51
CA TRP A 439 -1.04 11.63 -9.27
C TRP A 439 -1.20 11.38 -10.77
N ALA A 440 -2.34 10.89 -11.21
CA ALA A 440 -2.57 10.55 -12.60
C ALA A 440 -3.19 11.70 -13.39
N ALA A 441 -2.66 11.94 -14.59
CA ALA A 441 -3.34 12.82 -15.54
C ALA A 441 -4.72 12.24 -15.94
N PRO A 442 -5.74 13.08 -16.12
CA PRO A 442 -7.06 12.63 -16.54
C PRO A 442 -7.02 11.90 -17.88
N LEU A 443 -7.66 10.73 -17.96
CA LEU A 443 -7.84 10.01 -19.22
C LEU A 443 -8.83 10.75 -20.12
N ARG A 444 -8.49 10.94 -21.38
CA ARG A 444 -9.27 11.81 -22.29
C ARG A 444 -9.69 11.15 -23.59
N ASN A 445 -8.90 10.23 -24.12
CA ASN A 445 -9.22 9.63 -25.41
C ASN A 445 -10.13 8.38 -25.25
N PRO A 446 -10.88 8.00 -26.30
CA PRO A 446 -11.82 6.86 -26.25
C PRO A 446 -11.16 5.54 -25.88
N GLU A 447 -9.94 5.28 -26.32
CA GLU A 447 -9.22 4.03 -26.07
C GLU A 447 -8.83 3.92 -24.59
N GLN A 448 -8.33 5.01 -23.98
CA GLN A 448 -8.03 5.09 -22.55
C GLN A 448 -9.29 4.87 -21.71
N LEU A 449 -10.41 5.47 -22.09
CA LEU A 449 -11.69 5.29 -21.41
C LEU A 449 -12.22 3.86 -21.55
N MET A 450 -12.04 3.24 -22.71
CA MET A 450 -12.38 1.83 -22.92
C MET A 450 -11.50 0.91 -22.08
N MET A 451 -10.19 1.18 -21.97
CA MET A 451 -9.28 0.44 -21.08
C MET A 451 -9.73 0.56 -19.62
N ARG A 452 -10.08 1.77 -19.15
CA ARG A 452 -10.66 1.97 -17.81
C ARG A 452 -11.89 1.10 -17.61
N GLU A 453 -12.84 1.11 -18.52
CA GLU A 453 -14.06 0.33 -18.39
C GLU A 453 -13.79 -1.19 -18.31
N ARG A 454 -12.83 -1.69 -19.09
CA ARG A 454 -12.38 -3.08 -19.04
C ARG A 454 -11.75 -3.43 -17.68
N MET A 455 -10.81 -2.61 -17.21
CA MET A 455 -10.11 -2.79 -15.94
C MET A 455 -11.09 -2.79 -14.78
N ILE A 456 -11.94 -1.76 -14.68
CA ILE A 456 -12.95 -1.63 -13.63
C ILE A 456 -13.88 -2.85 -13.61
N ARG A 457 -14.29 -3.32 -14.78
CA ARG A 457 -15.17 -4.49 -14.89
C ARG A 457 -14.48 -5.77 -14.43
N MET A 458 -13.22 -5.99 -14.81
CA MET A 458 -12.45 -7.17 -14.39
C MET A 458 -12.25 -7.18 -12.88
N TRP A 459 -11.77 -6.09 -12.28
CA TRP A 459 -11.57 -5.97 -10.83
C TRP A 459 -12.88 -6.12 -10.05
N ALA A 460 -13.93 -5.42 -10.46
CA ALA A 460 -15.24 -5.52 -9.80
C ALA A 460 -15.85 -6.92 -9.92
N ASN A 461 -15.68 -7.61 -11.05
CA ASN A 461 -16.15 -9.00 -11.20
C ASN A 461 -15.38 -9.94 -10.27
N PHE A 462 -14.06 -9.79 -10.15
CA PHE A 462 -13.27 -10.56 -9.20
C PHE A 462 -13.73 -10.31 -7.75
N VAL A 463 -13.96 -9.04 -7.37
CA VAL A 463 -14.48 -8.69 -6.03
C VAL A 463 -15.83 -9.36 -5.75
N LYS A 464 -16.69 -9.48 -6.76
CA LYS A 464 -18.02 -10.09 -6.64
C LYS A 464 -17.98 -11.62 -6.61
N TYR A 465 -17.25 -12.20 -7.53
CA TYR A 465 -17.41 -13.61 -7.87
C TYR A 465 -16.17 -14.47 -7.56
N GLY A 466 -14.99 -13.90 -7.53
CA GLY A 466 -13.70 -14.58 -7.41
C GLY A 466 -13.17 -15.06 -8.72
#